data_6d84055ea5f539277d0fd58dc403d1b4
#
_entry.id   6d84055ea5f539277d0fd58dc403d1b4
#
_cell.length_a   1.000
_cell.length_b   1.000
_cell.length_c   1.000
_cell.angle_alpha   90.00
_cell.angle_beta   90.00
_cell.angle_gamma   90.00
#
_symmetry.space_group_name_H-M   'P 1'
#
loop_
_entity.id
_entity.type
_entity.pdbx_description
1 polymer ?
#
loop_
_entity_poly.entity_id
_entity_poly.type
_entity_poly.pdbx_seq_one_letter_code
_entity_poly.pdbx_strand_id
1 'polypeptide(L)'
;MNASEKLKYEKLAGLYTAEDDVKKQQSLDNLYNARMMNAARGIDTYWLKYPIRTGVGQKHSVRVEGGDDIFRYSGNLLYNNINGAMKGSERNTFTGGVFLSYKYKNLTFQNDLQISSNTSKNSPYGSFSDYTSVNPYYTPFADNGSYAKKLESNTSYPSLGLNSGVTVYNPLYNAMLPQKNESKYTSITNNFAIEWHLNDAFFMRGSLGITSQKNRSDVYVAAENTVFDNYSTSDYGRKGSYTYGTGENNQYELNVTANYSKTFANLHSLYMGIGYTLAQTKYEDYSFQAEGITNSNMAFLGAATSYAQGTTPYGYESTVRRVGVTGNFNYTYA
;
A
#
# COMPACT_ATOMS: atom_id res chain seq x y z
N MET A 1 27.40 -14.88 -4.57
CA MET A 1 28.86 -14.66 -4.59
C MET A 1 29.23 -14.05 -3.22
N ASN A 2 30.29 -14.57 -2.61
CA ASN A 2 30.91 -13.96 -1.45
C ASN A 2 31.74 -12.72 -1.86
N ALA A 3 32.28 -11.97 -0.88
CA ALA A 3 32.99 -10.72 -1.14
C ALA A 3 34.21 -10.92 -2.09
N SER A 4 35.00 -11.96 -1.87
CA SER A 4 36.19 -12.25 -2.72
C SER A 4 35.81 -12.67 -4.14
N GLU A 5 34.77 -13.48 -4.29
CA GLU A 5 34.26 -13.90 -5.60
C GLU A 5 33.70 -12.71 -6.38
N LYS A 6 32.96 -11.84 -5.70
CA LYS A 6 32.39 -10.63 -6.32
C LYS A 6 33.50 -9.71 -6.83
N LEU A 7 34.54 -9.45 -6.06
CA LEU A 7 35.67 -8.63 -6.46
C LEU A 7 36.45 -9.21 -7.64
N LYS A 8 36.68 -10.54 -7.65
CA LYS A 8 37.31 -11.21 -8.78
C LYS A 8 36.46 -11.07 -10.05
N TYR A 9 35.15 -11.26 -9.93
CA TYR A 9 34.21 -11.07 -11.04
C TYR A 9 34.26 -9.63 -11.59
N GLU A 10 34.19 -8.63 -10.72
CA GLU A 10 34.27 -7.22 -11.09
C GLU A 10 35.59 -6.88 -11.80
N LYS A 11 36.71 -7.46 -11.37
CA LYS A 11 38.01 -7.28 -12.00
C LYS A 11 38.04 -7.90 -13.40
N LEU A 12 37.51 -9.11 -13.58
CA LEU A 12 37.39 -9.79 -14.86
C LEU A 12 36.43 -9.04 -15.82
N ALA A 13 35.40 -8.42 -15.28
CA ALA A 13 34.46 -7.58 -16.06
C ALA A 13 35.03 -6.20 -16.43
N GLY A 14 36.29 -5.89 -16.08
CA GLY A 14 36.94 -4.64 -16.43
C GLY A 14 36.55 -3.43 -15.56
N LEU A 15 35.87 -3.64 -14.43
CA LEU A 15 35.40 -2.53 -13.59
C LEU A 15 36.58 -1.66 -13.06
N TYR A 16 37.74 -2.27 -12.86
CA TYR A 16 38.96 -1.62 -12.34
C TYR A 16 39.97 -1.31 -13.46
N THR A 17 39.50 -1.00 -14.68
CA THR A 17 40.36 -0.74 -15.84
C THR A 17 40.19 0.69 -16.33
N ALA A 18 41.31 1.39 -16.59
CA ALA A 18 41.36 2.70 -17.22
C ALA A 18 42.56 2.70 -18.19
N GLU A 19 42.31 2.27 -19.44
CA GLU A 19 43.38 1.98 -20.43
C GLU A 19 44.22 3.19 -20.80
N ASP A 20 43.63 4.40 -20.82
CA ASP A 20 44.29 5.62 -21.35
C ASP A 20 44.73 6.61 -20.26
N ASP A 21 44.59 6.24 -18.94
CA ASP A 21 44.95 7.15 -17.84
C ASP A 21 45.63 6.43 -16.70
N VAL A 22 46.96 6.54 -16.63
CA VAL A 22 47.79 5.89 -15.61
C VAL A 22 47.41 6.30 -14.18
N LYS A 23 47.03 7.57 -13.95
CA LYS A 23 46.64 8.03 -12.61
C LYS A 23 45.31 7.43 -12.18
N LYS A 24 44.35 7.35 -13.11
CA LYS A 24 43.10 6.69 -12.85
C LYS A 24 43.27 5.19 -12.65
N GLN A 25 44.13 4.52 -13.45
CA GLN A 25 44.43 3.11 -13.24
C GLN A 25 44.99 2.86 -11.85
N GLN A 26 45.95 3.66 -11.40
CA GLN A 26 46.53 3.55 -10.05
C GLN A 26 45.45 3.74 -8.96
N SER A 27 44.53 4.67 -9.14
CA SER A 27 43.41 4.89 -8.21
C SER A 27 42.46 3.68 -8.17
N LEU A 28 42.17 3.05 -9.30
CA LEU A 28 41.33 1.84 -9.36
C LEU A 28 42.01 0.62 -8.78
N ASP A 29 43.35 0.49 -8.96
CA ASP A 29 44.10 -0.57 -8.33
C ASP A 29 44.13 -0.41 -6.79
N ASN A 30 44.30 0.81 -6.29
CA ASN A 30 44.20 1.10 -4.87
C ASN A 30 42.81 0.78 -4.31
N LEU A 31 41.76 1.14 -5.04
CA LEU A 31 40.39 0.83 -4.66
C LEU A 31 40.14 -0.69 -4.59
N TYR A 32 40.55 -1.43 -5.64
CA TYR A 32 40.45 -2.88 -5.67
C TYR A 32 41.17 -3.52 -4.49
N ASN A 33 42.42 -3.08 -4.22
CA ASN A 33 43.23 -3.58 -3.11
C ASN A 33 42.59 -3.27 -1.75
N ALA A 34 42.04 -2.06 -1.56
CA ALA A 34 41.32 -1.70 -0.33
C ALA A 34 40.10 -2.60 -0.09
N ARG A 35 39.29 -2.86 -1.13
CA ARG A 35 38.15 -3.76 -1.06
C ARG A 35 38.57 -5.22 -0.81
N MET A 36 39.66 -5.67 -1.43
CA MET A 36 40.24 -7.00 -1.18
C MET A 36 40.76 -7.14 0.24
N MET A 37 41.38 -6.08 0.83
CA MET A 37 41.76 -6.06 2.23
C MET A 37 40.55 -6.22 3.16
N ASN A 38 39.46 -5.58 2.86
CA ASN A 38 38.20 -5.77 3.63
C ASN A 38 37.74 -7.24 3.57
N ALA A 39 37.71 -7.84 2.39
CA ALA A 39 37.38 -9.25 2.24
C ALA A 39 38.37 -10.17 3.00
N ALA A 40 39.66 -9.86 2.95
CA ALA A 40 40.69 -10.61 3.67
C ALA A 40 40.58 -10.48 5.21
N ARG A 41 40.04 -9.35 5.72
CA ARG A 41 39.67 -9.15 7.13
C ARG A 41 38.39 -9.86 7.54
N GLY A 42 37.76 -10.61 6.63
CA GLY A 42 36.54 -11.37 6.89
C GLY A 42 35.24 -10.59 6.67
N ILE A 43 35.28 -9.42 6.04
CA ILE A 43 34.05 -8.69 5.65
C ILE A 43 33.42 -9.43 4.47
N ASP A 44 32.30 -10.06 4.75
CA ASP A 44 31.43 -10.74 3.78
C ASP A 44 29.97 -10.55 4.22
N THR A 45 29.43 -9.40 3.88
CA THR A 45 28.15 -8.96 4.42
C THR A 45 26.99 -9.53 3.62
N TYR A 46 26.21 -10.40 4.24
CA TYR A 46 24.89 -10.80 3.72
C TYR A 46 23.85 -9.73 4.09
N TRP A 47 23.65 -8.77 3.19
CA TRP A 47 22.81 -7.59 3.43
C TRP A 47 21.36 -7.90 3.78
N LEU A 48 20.79 -8.95 3.19
CA LEU A 48 19.39 -9.33 3.43
C LEU A 48 19.09 -9.79 4.86
N LYS A 49 20.10 -10.19 5.65
CA LYS A 49 19.89 -10.55 7.06
C LYS A 49 19.36 -9.42 7.93
N TYR A 50 19.59 -8.17 7.51
CA TYR A 50 19.19 -7.00 8.28
C TYR A 50 17.69 -6.66 8.11
N PRO A 51 17.16 -6.51 6.88
CA PRO A 51 15.76 -6.12 6.68
C PRO A 51 14.78 -7.29 6.79
N ILE A 52 15.22 -8.54 6.64
CA ILE A 52 14.31 -9.68 6.51
C ILE A 52 14.11 -10.40 7.84
N ARG A 53 12.91 -10.88 8.03
CA ARG A 53 12.48 -11.82 9.07
C ARG A 53 11.48 -12.81 8.50
N THR A 54 11.19 -13.87 9.24
CA THR A 54 10.01 -14.69 8.95
C THR A 54 8.75 -13.87 9.21
N GLY A 55 7.94 -13.70 8.18
CA GLY A 55 6.63 -13.05 8.28
C GLY A 55 5.63 -13.99 8.98
N VAL A 56 4.80 -13.44 9.85
CA VAL A 56 3.76 -14.20 10.58
C VAL A 56 2.45 -13.44 10.47
N GLY A 57 1.40 -14.15 10.08
CA GLY A 57 0.03 -13.65 10.07
C GLY A 57 -0.86 -14.43 11.04
N GLN A 58 -1.81 -13.73 11.64
CA GLN A 58 -2.84 -14.33 12.48
C GLN A 58 -4.20 -13.71 12.17
N LYS A 59 -5.22 -14.56 12.12
CA LYS A 59 -6.60 -14.17 11.84
C LYS A 59 -7.52 -14.80 12.88
N HIS A 60 -8.30 -13.95 13.53
CA HIS A 60 -9.29 -14.36 14.51
C HIS A 60 -10.66 -13.89 14.06
N SER A 61 -11.66 -14.76 14.10
CA SER A 61 -13.03 -14.41 13.76
C SER A 61 -14.01 -15.05 14.72
N VAL A 62 -15.03 -14.29 15.05
CA VAL A 62 -16.17 -14.75 15.86
C VAL A 62 -17.43 -14.41 15.09
N ARG A 63 -18.36 -15.35 14.99
CA ARG A 63 -19.68 -15.17 14.45
C ARG A 63 -20.72 -15.70 15.41
N VAL A 64 -21.75 -14.92 15.61
CA VAL A 64 -22.93 -15.29 16.39
C VAL A 64 -24.12 -15.11 15.50
N GLU A 65 -25.00 -16.09 15.43
CA GLU A 65 -26.24 -16.03 14.68
C GLU A 65 -27.38 -16.69 15.45
N GLY A 66 -28.59 -16.22 15.21
CA GLY A 66 -29.78 -16.75 15.86
C GLY A 66 -31.05 -16.21 15.18
N GLY A 67 -32.18 -16.63 15.74
CA GLY A 67 -33.49 -16.22 15.26
C GLY A 67 -34.40 -17.41 14.92
N ASP A 68 -35.49 -17.08 14.28
CA ASP A 68 -36.51 -18.00 13.80
C ASP A 68 -36.89 -17.71 12.34
N ASP A 69 -38.04 -18.20 11.89
CA ASP A 69 -38.55 -17.99 10.52
C ASP A 69 -39.03 -16.56 10.27
N ILE A 70 -39.26 -15.76 11.33
CA ILE A 70 -39.75 -14.38 11.24
C ILE A 70 -38.56 -13.39 11.38
N PHE A 71 -37.70 -13.61 12.35
CA PHE A 71 -36.59 -12.72 12.63
C PHE A 71 -35.28 -13.49 12.73
N ARG A 72 -34.28 -13.10 11.91
CA ARG A 72 -32.94 -13.67 11.90
C ARG A 72 -31.92 -12.56 12.10
N TYR A 73 -30.88 -12.85 12.83
CA TYR A 73 -29.76 -11.96 13.01
C TYR A 73 -28.43 -12.71 12.99
N SER A 74 -27.40 -12.05 12.52
CA SER A 74 -26.04 -12.49 12.75
C SER A 74 -25.12 -11.31 13.00
N GLY A 75 -24.13 -11.51 13.84
CA GLY A 75 -23.07 -10.58 14.09
C GLY A 75 -21.72 -11.26 13.86
N ASN A 76 -20.78 -10.58 13.25
CA ASN A 76 -19.44 -11.09 13.05
C ASN A 76 -18.39 -10.05 13.41
N LEU A 77 -17.30 -10.51 14.00
CA LEU A 77 -16.08 -9.73 14.24
C LEU A 77 -14.90 -10.47 13.64
N LEU A 78 -14.02 -9.73 12.99
CA LEU A 78 -12.80 -10.23 12.37
C LEU A 78 -11.65 -9.32 12.77
N TYR A 79 -10.58 -9.89 13.29
CA TYR A 79 -9.29 -9.26 13.44
C TYR A 79 -8.24 -10.04 12.63
N ASN A 80 -7.49 -9.33 11.80
CA ASN A 80 -6.43 -9.90 10.98
C ASN A 80 -5.19 -9.04 11.12
N ASN A 81 -4.10 -9.64 11.62
CA ASN A 81 -2.77 -9.01 11.71
C ASN A 81 -1.80 -9.77 10.82
N ILE A 82 -1.09 -9.06 9.97
CA ILE A 82 -0.07 -9.61 9.08
C ILE A 82 1.22 -8.83 9.30
N ASN A 83 2.25 -9.50 9.79
CA ASN A 83 3.61 -8.99 9.85
C ASN A 83 4.37 -9.47 8.61
N GLY A 84 4.83 -8.54 7.79
CA GLY A 84 5.53 -8.85 6.55
C GLY A 84 6.95 -9.39 6.75
N ALA A 85 7.53 -9.94 5.68
CA ALA A 85 8.89 -10.45 5.65
C ALA A 85 9.93 -9.33 5.80
N MET A 86 9.64 -8.11 5.35
CA MET A 86 10.46 -6.93 5.68
C MET A 86 10.12 -6.47 7.09
N LYS A 87 11.13 -6.32 7.97
CA LYS A 87 10.94 -5.84 9.35
C LYS A 87 10.24 -4.49 9.37
N GLY A 88 9.29 -4.31 10.31
CA GLY A 88 8.50 -3.09 10.43
C GLY A 88 7.34 -2.97 9.44
N SER A 89 7.24 -3.86 8.45
CA SER A 89 6.05 -3.97 7.60
C SER A 89 4.93 -4.68 8.37
N GLU A 90 3.75 -4.06 8.40
CA GLU A 90 2.61 -4.54 9.20
C GLU A 90 1.29 -4.13 8.53
N ARG A 91 0.30 -5.01 8.60
CA ARG A 91 -1.09 -4.70 8.23
C ARG A 91 -2.04 -5.23 9.28
N ASN A 92 -2.86 -4.33 9.83
CA ASN A 92 -3.91 -4.64 10.79
C ASN A 92 -5.26 -4.33 10.16
N THR A 93 -6.15 -5.32 10.14
CA THR A 93 -7.53 -5.16 9.68
C THR A 93 -8.49 -5.58 10.78
N PHE A 94 -9.43 -4.71 11.08
CA PHE A 94 -10.58 -5.01 11.94
C PHE A 94 -11.85 -4.87 11.12
N THR A 95 -12.73 -5.86 11.17
CA THR A 95 -14.03 -5.82 10.49
C THR A 95 -15.10 -6.28 11.46
N GLY A 96 -16.18 -5.50 11.57
CA GLY A 96 -17.39 -5.86 12.28
C GLY A 96 -18.58 -5.79 11.35
N GLY A 97 -19.52 -6.73 11.48
CA GLY A 97 -20.73 -6.75 10.67
C GLY A 97 -21.95 -7.21 11.46
N VAL A 98 -23.10 -6.69 11.08
CA VAL A 98 -24.41 -7.08 11.61
C VAL A 98 -25.36 -7.29 10.44
N PHE A 99 -25.94 -8.47 10.37
CA PHE A 99 -27.02 -8.80 9.45
C PHE A 99 -28.32 -9.00 10.20
N LEU A 100 -29.39 -8.38 9.71
CA LEU A 100 -30.74 -8.51 10.21
C LEU A 100 -31.67 -8.89 9.06
N SER A 101 -32.59 -9.83 9.32
CA SER A 101 -33.67 -10.19 8.41
C SER A 101 -34.97 -10.30 9.18
N TYR A 102 -36.01 -9.60 8.72
CA TYR A 102 -37.32 -9.62 9.32
C TYR A 102 -38.39 -9.88 8.27
N LYS A 103 -39.24 -10.89 8.52
CA LYS A 103 -40.32 -11.28 7.65
C LYS A 103 -41.68 -10.89 8.28
N TYR A 104 -42.43 -10.10 7.54
CA TYR A 104 -43.79 -9.73 7.93
C TYR A 104 -44.74 -10.07 6.83
N LYS A 105 -45.59 -11.09 7.01
CA LYS A 105 -46.47 -11.61 5.98
C LYS A 105 -45.72 -11.95 4.70
N ASN A 106 -46.01 -11.23 3.61
CA ASN A 106 -45.41 -11.37 2.29
C ASN A 106 -44.25 -10.38 2.03
N LEU A 107 -43.78 -9.66 3.06
CA LEU A 107 -42.65 -8.75 3.01
C LEU A 107 -41.48 -9.34 3.77
N THR A 108 -40.27 -9.22 3.18
CA THR A 108 -39.00 -9.53 3.87
C THR A 108 -38.11 -8.30 3.82
N PHE A 109 -37.67 -7.85 5.00
CA PHE A 109 -36.72 -6.75 5.14
C PHE A 109 -35.36 -7.35 5.52
N GLN A 110 -34.31 -6.87 4.86
CA GLN A 110 -32.93 -7.28 5.15
C GLN A 110 -32.06 -6.06 5.30
N ASN A 111 -31.16 -6.09 6.26
CA ASN A 111 -30.11 -5.09 6.41
C ASN A 111 -28.79 -5.79 6.71
N ASP A 112 -27.75 -5.43 5.98
CA ASP A 112 -26.38 -5.88 6.15
C ASP A 112 -25.47 -4.67 6.32
N LEU A 113 -25.02 -4.44 7.55
CA LEU A 113 -24.08 -3.38 7.91
C LEU A 113 -22.69 -3.98 8.14
N GLN A 114 -21.69 -3.46 7.45
CA GLN A 114 -20.29 -3.82 7.65
C GLN A 114 -19.43 -2.58 7.88
N ILE A 115 -18.57 -2.61 8.88
CA ILE A 115 -17.58 -1.59 9.17
C ILE A 115 -16.21 -2.25 9.14
N SER A 116 -15.29 -1.69 8.35
CA SER A 116 -13.92 -2.18 8.24
C SER A 116 -12.94 -1.04 8.47
N SER A 117 -11.92 -1.30 9.27
CA SER A 117 -10.78 -0.39 9.49
C SER A 117 -9.49 -1.13 9.19
N ASN A 118 -8.63 -0.51 8.39
CA ASN A 118 -7.33 -1.06 8.04
C ASN A 118 -6.25 -0.03 8.36
N THR A 119 -5.15 -0.50 8.94
CA THR A 119 -3.92 0.27 9.08
C THR A 119 -2.78 -0.54 8.49
N SER A 120 -2.01 0.07 7.59
CA SER A 120 -0.84 -0.53 6.95
C SER A 120 0.37 0.33 7.21
N LYS A 121 1.47 -0.29 7.61
CA LYS A 121 2.80 0.34 7.75
C LYS A 121 3.75 -0.29 6.77
N ASN A 122 4.45 0.53 6.01
CA ASN A 122 5.53 0.08 5.17
C ASN A 122 6.82 -0.09 5.99
N SER A 123 7.68 -0.96 5.52
CA SER A 123 8.96 -1.22 6.18
C SER A 123 9.84 0.04 6.22
N PRO A 124 10.42 0.40 7.37
CA PRO A 124 11.42 1.45 7.46
C PRO A 124 12.72 1.08 6.72
N TYR A 125 12.91 -0.19 6.41
CA TYR A 125 14.09 -0.67 5.66
C TYR A 125 14.02 -0.38 4.16
N GLY A 126 12.97 0.29 3.64
CA GLY A 126 12.83 0.58 2.21
C GLY A 126 12.47 -0.66 1.40
N SER A 127 13.07 -0.80 0.22
CA SER A 127 12.80 -1.91 -0.68
C SER A 127 13.82 -3.05 -0.55
N PHE A 128 13.40 -4.26 -0.93
CA PHE A 128 14.29 -5.42 -0.99
C PHE A 128 15.49 -5.19 -1.93
N SER A 129 15.27 -4.48 -3.04
CA SER A 129 16.30 -4.16 -4.03
C SER A 129 17.43 -3.30 -3.48
N ASP A 130 17.14 -2.42 -2.50
CA ASP A 130 18.16 -1.56 -1.89
C ASP A 130 19.27 -2.38 -1.22
N TYR A 131 18.93 -3.56 -0.70
CA TYR A 131 19.88 -4.46 -0.05
C TYR A 131 20.56 -5.45 -0.99
N THR A 132 19.85 -5.89 -2.05
CA THR A 132 20.43 -6.82 -3.03
C THR A 132 21.42 -6.16 -3.97
N SER A 133 21.35 -4.85 -4.12
CA SER A 133 22.27 -4.06 -4.94
C SER A 133 23.59 -3.72 -4.25
N VAL A 134 23.66 -3.82 -2.91
CA VAL A 134 24.88 -3.52 -2.16
C VAL A 134 25.85 -4.69 -2.15
N ASN A 135 27.10 -4.40 -2.44
CA ASN A 135 28.14 -5.43 -2.54
C ASN A 135 28.56 -6.00 -1.16
N PRO A 136 28.91 -7.30 -1.09
CA PRO A 136 29.22 -7.98 0.18
C PRO A 136 30.54 -7.54 0.83
N TYR A 137 31.44 -6.88 0.10
CA TYR A 137 32.72 -6.38 0.64
C TYR A 137 32.59 -5.04 1.41
N TYR A 138 31.36 -4.51 1.56
CA TYR A 138 31.10 -3.37 2.43
C TYR A 138 30.61 -3.84 3.81
N THR A 139 31.03 -3.10 4.85
CA THR A 139 30.47 -3.22 6.19
C THR A 139 29.45 -2.12 6.44
N PRO A 140 28.31 -2.41 7.09
CA PRO A 140 27.34 -1.36 7.42
C PRO A 140 27.80 -0.41 8.54
N PHE A 141 28.91 -0.73 9.24
CA PHE A 141 29.34 -0.01 10.41
C PHE A 141 30.57 0.84 10.13
N ALA A 142 30.61 2.03 10.72
CA ALA A 142 31.79 2.85 10.84
C ALA A 142 32.71 2.33 11.98
N ASP A 143 33.95 2.83 12.07
CA ASP A 143 34.93 2.40 13.05
C ASP A 143 34.48 2.58 14.51
N ASN A 144 33.58 3.53 14.76
CA ASN A 144 32.98 3.78 16.08
C ASN A 144 31.77 2.86 16.39
N GLY A 145 31.44 1.90 15.51
CA GLY A 145 30.33 0.97 15.66
C GLY A 145 28.96 1.52 15.29
N SER A 146 28.84 2.79 14.90
CA SER A 146 27.58 3.35 14.38
C SER A 146 27.35 2.92 12.93
N TYR A 147 26.11 3.03 12.45
CA TYR A 147 25.84 2.82 11.03
C TYR A 147 26.49 3.91 10.18
N ALA A 148 27.36 3.51 9.27
CA ALA A 148 27.98 4.42 8.31
C ALA A 148 26.89 4.98 7.37
N LYS A 149 26.89 6.28 7.11
CA LYS A 149 25.94 6.89 6.17
C LYS A 149 26.29 6.55 4.72
N LYS A 150 27.58 6.58 4.39
CA LYS A 150 28.13 6.24 3.09
C LYS A 150 29.08 5.04 3.25
N LEU A 151 28.93 4.07 2.37
CA LEU A 151 29.82 2.91 2.28
C LEU A 151 31.04 3.23 1.41
N GLU A 152 30.82 4.09 0.42
CA GLU A 152 31.87 4.60 -0.48
C GLU A 152 31.43 5.94 -1.08
N SER A 153 32.38 6.81 -1.37
CA SER A 153 32.11 8.13 -1.96
C SER A 153 33.18 8.57 -2.94
N ASN A 154 32.79 9.38 -3.92
CA ASN A 154 33.64 9.98 -4.95
C ASN A 154 34.44 8.98 -5.79
N THR A 155 33.92 7.77 -6.01
CA THR A 155 34.56 6.76 -6.84
C THR A 155 34.20 6.98 -8.30
N SER A 156 35.18 6.89 -9.19
CA SER A 156 34.97 6.91 -10.65
C SER A 156 35.19 5.52 -11.25
N TYR A 157 34.35 5.16 -12.22
CA TYR A 157 34.43 3.90 -12.97
C TYR A 157 34.46 4.20 -14.47
N PRO A 158 35.62 4.52 -15.06
CA PRO A 158 35.74 4.93 -16.46
C PRO A 158 35.22 3.88 -17.44
N SER A 159 35.42 2.60 -17.16
CA SER A 159 34.90 1.48 -17.95
C SER A 159 33.37 1.42 -18.05
N LEU A 160 32.66 2.07 -17.12
CA LEU A 160 31.20 2.21 -17.12
C LEU A 160 30.76 3.61 -17.60
N GLY A 161 31.66 4.45 -18.11
CA GLY A 161 31.37 5.84 -18.46
C GLY A 161 31.09 6.75 -17.24
N LEU A 162 31.32 6.28 -16.01
CA LEU A 162 31.10 7.01 -14.76
C LEU A 162 32.41 7.67 -14.32
N ASN A 163 32.72 8.83 -14.87
CA ASN A 163 34.00 9.50 -14.68
C ASN A 163 34.15 10.27 -13.37
N SER A 164 33.08 10.41 -12.58
CA SER A 164 33.14 11.14 -11.30
C SER A 164 32.00 10.75 -10.34
N GLY A 165 32.28 10.81 -9.04
CA GLY A 165 31.29 11.07 -8.01
C GLY A 165 30.32 9.96 -7.65
N VAL A 166 30.62 8.68 -7.95
CA VAL A 166 29.74 7.58 -7.47
C VAL A 166 29.83 7.50 -5.97
N THR A 167 28.67 7.62 -5.33
CA THR A 167 28.51 7.42 -3.88
C THR A 167 27.61 6.23 -3.64
N VAL A 168 28.07 5.29 -2.81
CA VAL A 168 27.28 4.15 -2.36
C VAL A 168 26.75 4.44 -0.96
N TYR A 169 25.46 4.59 -0.83
CA TYR A 169 24.82 4.81 0.46
C TYR A 169 24.53 3.49 1.16
N ASN A 170 24.53 3.58 2.50
CA ASN A 170 24.12 2.46 3.34
C ASN A 170 22.61 2.43 3.52
N PRO A 171 21.88 1.43 3.01
CA PRO A 171 20.43 1.36 3.16
C PRO A 171 19.99 1.26 4.62
N LEU A 172 20.85 0.70 5.51
CA LEU A 172 20.56 0.59 6.93
C LEU A 172 20.59 1.95 7.65
N TYR A 173 21.37 2.91 7.16
CA TYR A 173 21.43 4.23 7.78
C TYR A 173 20.04 4.91 7.78
N ASN A 174 19.38 4.94 6.63
CA ASN A 174 18.06 5.53 6.53
C ASN A 174 17.01 4.74 7.34
N ALA A 175 17.16 3.42 7.44
CA ALA A 175 16.26 2.56 8.20
C ALA A 175 16.25 2.84 9.71
N MET A 176 17.35 3.41 10.24
CA MET A 176 17.49 3.74 11.66
C MET A 176 17.00 5.15 12.01
N LEU A 177 16.71 5.97 11.01
CA LEU A 177 16.18 7.31 11.23
C LEU A 177 14.69 7.27 11.63
N PRO A 178 14.22 8.26 12.40
CA PRO A 178 12.80 8.47 12.62
C PRO A 178 12.07 8.63 11.28
N GLN A 179 11.07 7.81 11.04
CA GLN A 179 10.30 7.87 9.80
C GLN A 179 8.89 7.37 10.02
N LYS A 180 8.00 7.76 9.13
CA LYS A 180 6.61 7.31 9.09
C LYS A 180 6.24 6.99 7.66
N ASN A 181 5.62 5.85 7.45
CA ASN A 181 5.06 5.49 6.16
C ASN A 181 3.83 4.60 6.45
N GLU A 182 2.71 5.25 6.66
CA GLU A 182 1.47 4.62 7.08
C GLU A 182 0.34 4.98 6.12
N SER A 183 -0.54 4.03 5.89
CA SER A 183 -1.83 4.25 5.23
C SER A 183 -2.95 3.64 6.07
N LYS A 184 -4.08 4.34 6.10
CA LYS A 184 -5.29 3.92 6.84
C LYS A 184 -6.50 4.09 5.96
N TYR A 185 -7.45 3.17 6.07
CA TYR A 185 -8.79 3.43 5.59
C TYR A 185 -9.84 2.94 6.60
N THR A 186 -10.98 3.60 6.58
CA THR A 186 -12.20 3.15 7.24
C THR A 186 -13.29 3.10 6.19
N SER A 187 -13.97 1.96 6.10
CA SER A 187 -15.08 1.74 5.17
C SER A 187 -16.32 1.33 5.94
N ILE A 188 -17.44 1.95 5.61
CA ILE A 188 -18.77 1.59 6.11
C ILE A 188 -19.60 1.22 4.90
N THR A 189 -20.14 0.00 4.88
CA THR A 189 -21.05 -0.48 3.85
C THR A 189 -22.35 -0.89 4.51
N ASN A 190 -23.47 -0.37 4.01
CA ASN A 190 -24.80 -0.78 4.42
C ASN A 190 -25.60 -1.16 3.19
N ASN A 191 -26.16 -2.37 3.21
CA ASN A 191 -27.06 -2.87 2.19
C ASN A 191 -28.42 -3.11 2.83
N PHE A 192 -29.42 -2.36 2.40
CA PHE A 192 -30.81 -2.55 2.79
C PHE A 192 -31.59 -3.13 1.61
N ALA A 193 -32.43 -4.13 1.86
CA ALA A 193 -33.28 -4.73 0.85
C ALA A 193 -34.66 -5.00 1.40
N ILE A 194 -35.66 -4.82 0.54
CA ILE A 194 -37.04 -5.21 0.75
C ILE A 194 -37.45 -6.15 -0.39
N GLU A 195 -38.00 -7.29 -0.05
CA GLU A 195 -38.58 -8.22 -0.97
C GLU A 195 -40.10 -8.36 -0.68
N TRP A 196 -40.92 -8.21 -1.68
CA TRP A 196 -42.36 -8.25 -1.57
C TRP A 196 -42.96 -9.29 -2.53
N HIS A 197 -43.49 -10.35 -1.97
CA HIS A 197 -44.29 -11.36 -2.70
C HIS A 197 -45.74 -10.95 -2.74
N LEU A 198 -46.15 -10.24 -3.79
CA LEU A 198 -47.52 -9.77 -3.93
C LEU A 198 -48.52 -10.94 -4.03
N ASN A 199 -48.15 -11.97 -4.79
CA ASN A 199 -48.80 -13.27 -4.92
C ASN A 199 -47.81 -14.31 -5.45
N ASP A 200 -48.24 -15.55 -5.68
CA ASP A 200 -47.38 -16.64 -6.14
C ASP A 200 -46.73 -16.40 -7.51
N ALA A 201 -47.28 -15.50 -8.31
CA ALA A 201 -46.78 -15.21 -9.66
C ALA A 201 -45.95 -13.92 -9.73
N PHE A 202 -46.10 -12.99 -8.77
CA PHE A 202 -45.47 -11.66 -8.83
C PHE A 202 -44.73 -11.32 -7.58
N PHE A 203 -43.43 -10.99 -7.74
CA PHE A 203 -42.61 -10.46 -6.65
C PHE A 203 -41.77 -9.26 -7.08
N MET A 204 -41.52 -8.38 -6.15
CA MET A 204 -40.66 -7.20 -6.31
C MET A 204 -39.53 -7.23 -5.29
N ARG A 205 -38.38 -6.72 -5.68
CA ARG A 205 -37.24 -6.50 -4.78
C ARG A 205 -36.72 -5.10 -5.01
N GLY A 206 -36.59 -4.35 -3.92
CA GLY A 206 -35.84 -3.09 -3.87
C GLY A 206 -34.61 -3.25 -3.00
N SER A 207 -33.45 -2.73 -3.42
CA SER A 207 -32.24 -2.69 -2.58
C SER A 207 -31.55 -1.35 -2.70
N LEU A 208 -31.03 -0.86 -1.57
CA LEU A 208 -30.21 0.34 -1.47
C LEU A 208 -28.89 -0.03 -0.81
N GLY A 209 -27.81 0.07 -1.57
CA GLY A 209 -26.44 -0.06 -1.09
C GLY A 209 -25.81 1.32 -0.88
N ILE A 210 -25.16 1.51 0.25
CA ILE A 210 -24.38 2.71 0.58
C ILE A 210 -23.01 2.26 1.04
N THR A 211 -21.97 2.76 0.38
CA THR A 211 -20.58 2.56 0.82
C THR A 211 -19.90 3.91 0.96
N SER A 212 -19.30 4.14 2.11
CA SER A 212 -18.43 5.30 2.36
C SER A 212 -17.08 4.82 2.83
N GLN A 213 -16.03 5.21 2.14
CA GLN A 213 -14.66 4.88 2.50
C GLN A 213 -13.82 6.15 2.60
N LYS A 214 -13.13 6.30 3.73
CA LYS A 214 -12.17 7.38 3.97
C LYS A 214 -10.76 6.81 4.03
N ASN A 215 -9.86 7.41 3.25
CA ASN A 215 -8.45 7.04 3.15
C ASN A 215 -7.57 8.15 3.73
N ARG A 216 -6.46 7.76 4.31
CA ARG A 216 -5.41 8.66 4.77
C ARG A 216 -4.05 8.01 4.57
N SER A 217 -3.07 8.79 4.11
CA SER A 217 -1.67 8.39 4.04
C SER A 217 -0.78 9.44 4.66
N ASP A 218 0.25 8.98 5.37
CA ASP A 218 1.24 9.80 6.07
C ASP A 218 2.63 9.24 5.75
N VAL A 219 3.48 10.03 5.08
CA VAL A 219 4.88 9.67 4.81
C VAL A 219 5.78 10.79 5.32
N TYR A 220 6.61 10.47 6.30
CA TYR A 220 7.62 11.38 6.85
C TYR A 220 9.02 10.86 6.55
N VAL A 221 9.90 11.74 6.08
CA VAL A 221 11.31 11.48 5.80
C VAL A 221 12.15 12.46 6.62
N ALA A 222 13.00 11.94 7.50
CA ALA A 222 13.84 12.74 8.38
C ALA A 222 14.87 13.59 7.61
N ALA A 223 15.26 14.74 8.17
CA ALA A 223 16.19 15.68 7.54
C ALA A 223 17.59 15.07 7.30
N GLU A 224 18.01 14.08 8.11
CA GLU A 224 19.28 13.37 8.00
C GLU A 224 19.30 12.31 6.90
N ASN A 225 18.12 12.01 6.28
CA ASN A 225 18.01 10.99 5.24
C ASN A 225 18.93 11.33 4.06
N THR A 226 19.51 10.30 3.46
CA THR A 226 20.45 10.42 2.34
C THR A 226 19.86 11.09 1.09
N VAL A 227 18.54 11.10 0.95
CA VAL A 227 17.83 11.81 -0.14
C VAL A 227 18.13 13.31 -0.16
N PHE A 228 18.45 13.88 1.01
CA PHE A 228 18.77 15.30 1.16
C PHE A 228 20.26 15.62 1.13
N ASP A 229 21.15 14.64 0.83
CA ASP A 229 22.60 14.85 0.84
C ASP A 229 23.09 15.81 -0.25
N ASN A 230 22.36 15.90 -1.35
CA ASN A 230 22.68 16.80 -2.46
C ASN A 230 22.11 18.21 -2.29
N TYR A 231 21.43 18.50 -1.17
CA TYR A 231 20.94 19.84 -0.88
C TYR A 231 22.12 20.78 -0.57
N SER A 232 22.11 21.97 -1.19
CA SER A 232 23.10 23.01 -0.95
C SER A 232 22.99 23.54 0.48
N THR A 233 23.97 24.30 0.90
CA THR A 233 23.94 24.96 2.23
C THR A 233 22.76 25.94 2.35
N SER A 234 22.39 26.61 1.26
CA SER A 234 21.20 27.48 1.22
C SER A 234 19.87 26.71 1.36
N ASP A 235 19.85 25.45 0.97
CA ASP A 235 18.67 24.58 1.04
C ASP A 235 18.58 23.77 2.34
N TYR A 236 19.50 23.97 3.27
CA TYR A 236 19.54 23.18 4.51
C TYR A 236 18.21 23.25 5.28
N GLY A 237 17.57 24.42 5.34
CA GLY A 237 16.28 24.62 6.00
C GLY A 237 15.09 23.92 5.35
N ARG A 238 15.29 23.32 4.16
CA ARG A 238 14.26 22.57 3.42
C ARG A 238 14.33 21.07 3.65
N LYS A 239 15.35 20.57 4.38
CA LYS A 239 15.49 19.16 4.70
C LYS A 239 14.36 18.66 5.60
N GLY A 240 14.03 17.38 5.47
CA GLY A 240 12.91 16.77 6.15
C GLY A 240 11.59 17.06 5.44
N SER A 241 10.89 16.02 5.02
CA SER A 241 9.64 16.18 4.27
C SER A 241 8.50 15.38 4.87
N TYR A 242 7.29 15.88 4.66
CA TYR A 242 6.06 15.19 5.04
C TYR A 242 5.08 15.20 3.87
N THR A 243 4.73 14.02 3.38
CA THR A 243 3.66 13.86 2.39
C THR A 243 2.39 13.40 3.11
N TYR A 244 1.34 14.17 2.93
CA TYR A 244 0.02 13.87 3.46
C TYR A 244 -0.95 13.64 2.31
N GLY A 245 -1.73 12.56 2.40
CA GLY A 245 -2.80 12.27 1.46
C GLY A 245 -4.10 11.92 2.20
N THR A 246 -5.23 12.38 1.66
CA THR A 246 -6.55 12.02 2.15
C THR A 246 -7.52 11.89 0.99
N GLY A 247 -8.43 10.92 1.07
CA GLY A 247 -9.43 10.71 0.03
C GLY A 247 -10.72 10.12 0.58
N GLU A 248 -11.80 10.37 -0.14
CA GLU A 248 -13.11 9.79 0.15
C GLU A 248 -13.67 9.13 -1.11
N ASN A 249 -14.32 7.97 -0.92
CA ASN A 249 -15.08 7.30 -1.94
C ASN A 249 -16.48 7.00 -1.40
N ASN A 250 -17.47 7.69 -1.93
CA ASN A 250 -18.87 7.54 -1.52
C ASN A 250 -19.69 6.97 -2.70
N GLN A 251 -20.30 5.81 -2.47
CA GLN A 251 -21.07 5.08 -3.47
C GLN A 251 -22.48 4.83 -2.98
N TYR A 252 -23.44 5.10 -3.84
CA TYR A 252 -24.85 4.79 -3.64
C TYR A 252 -25.35 3.97 -4.82
N GLU A 253 -26.08 2.90 -4.55
CA GLU A 253 -26.69 2.07 -5.58
C GLU A 253 -28.10 1.66 -5.17
N LEU A 254 -29.09 2.06 -5.96
CA LEU A 254 -30.47 1.65 -5.86
C LEU A 254 -30.76 0.66 -6.97
N ASN A 255 -31.26 -0.51 -6.62
CA ASN A 255 -31.76 -1.49 -7.55
C ASN A 255 -33.23 -1.81 -7.22
N VAL A 256 -34.10 -1.75 -8.22
CA VAL A 256 -35.50 -2.17 -8.10
C VAL A 256 -35.79 -3.17 -9.22
N THR A 257 -36.31 -4.32 -8.85
CA THR A 257 -36.73 -5.36 -9.82
C THR A 257 -38.19 -5.78 -9.59
N ALA A 258 -38.92 -6.00 -10.66
CA ALA A 258 -40.25 -6.59 -10.63
C ALA A 258 -40.23 -7.83 -11.52
N ASN A 259 -40.74 -8.94 -11.00
CA ASN A 259 -40.68 -10.24 -11.66
C ASN A 259 -42.07 -10.87 -11.64
N TYR A 260 -42.43 -11.44 -12.78
CA TYR A 260 -43.66 -12.22 -12.97
C TYR A 260 -43.29 -13.61 -13.49
N SER A 261 -43.83 -14.65 -12.85
CA SER A 261 -43.61 -16.04 -13.24
C SER A 261 -44.89 -16.83 -13.07
N LYS A 262 -45.42 -17.41 -14.14
CA LYS A 262 -46.65 -18.22 -14.07
C LYS A 262 -46.66 -19.30 -15.14
N THR A 263 -47.13 -20.48 -14.74
CA THR A 263 -47.43 -21.57 -15.67
C THR A 263 -48.92 -21.63 -15.92
N PHE A 264 -49.33 -21.61 -17.19
CA PHE A 264 -50.69 -21.67 -17.66
C PHE A 264 -50.96 -23.07 -18.26
N ALA A 265 -52.13 -23.62 -17.98
CA ALA A 265 -52.57 -24.93 -18.50
C ALA A 265 -51.55 -26.08 -18.30
N ASN A 266 -50.61 -25.96 -17.33
CA ASN A 266 -49.52 -26.89 -17.07
C ASN A 266 -48.54 -27.13 -18.24
N LEU A 267 -48.61 -26.31 -19.29
CA LEU A 267 -47.87 -26.45 -20.55
C LEU A 267 -47.08 -25.18 -20.92
N HIS A 268 -47.54 -24.01 -20.51
CA HIS A 268 -47.00 -22.73 -20.93
C HIS A 268 -46.40 -22.00 -19.72
N SER A 269 -45.10 -22.00 -19.58
CA SER A 269 -44.39 -21.27 -18.50
C SER A 269 -43.87 -19.94 -19.03
N LEU A 270 -44.32 -18.87 -18.39
CA LEU A 270 -43.94 -17.49 -18.71
C LEU A 270 -43.19 -16.88 -17.54
N TYR A 271 -41.98 -16.34 -17.83
CA TYR A 271 -41.24 -15.51 -16.90
C TYR A 271 -40.93 -14.16 -17.56
N MET A 272 -41.19 -13.08 -16.83
CA MET A 272 -40.87 -11.70 -17.23
C MET A 272 -40.22 -10.98 -16.05
N GLY A 273 -39.19 -10.20 -16.33
CA GLY A 273 -38.54 -9.36 -15.33
C GLY A 273 -38.19 -7.99 -15.90
N ILE A 274 -38.39 -6.97 -15.11
CA ILE A 274 -37.93 -5.61 -15.38
C ILE A 274 -37.07 -5.15 -14.21
N GLY A 275 -35.94 -4.51 -14.50
CA GLY A 275 -35.04 -3.96 -13.50
C GLY A 275 -34.70 -2.51 -13.79
N TYR A 276 -34.58 -1.74 -12.73
CA TYR A 276 -34.08 -0.36 -12.74
C TYR A 276 -32.90 -0.24 -11.76
N THR A 277 -31.79 0.33 -12.25
CA THR A 277 -30.60 0.60 -11.45
C THR A 277 -30.25 2.06 -11.52
N LEU A 278 -30.03 2.68 -10.37
CA LEU A 278 -29.46 4.02 -10.24
C LEU A 278 -28.23 3.92 -9.36
N ALA A 279 -27.08 4.32 -9.87
CA ALA A 279 -25.83 4.33 -9.08
C ALA A 279 -25.11 5.66 -9.23
N GLN A 280 -24.47 6.09 -8.14
CA GLN A 280 -23.54 7.21 -8.13
C GLN A 280 -22.31 6.84 -7.32
N THR A 281 -21.14 7.13 -7.88
CA THR A 281 -19.87 7.07 -7.17
C THR A 281 -19.26 8.46 -7.20
N LYS A 282 -18.95 9.00 -6.01
CA LYS A 282 -18.20 10.24 -5.83
C LYS A 282 -16.86 9.89 -5.22
N TYR A 283 -15.79 10.28 -5.90
CA TYR A 283 -14.41 10.09 -5.47
C TYR A 283 -13.73 11.43 -5.31
N GLU A 284 -13.05 11.61 -4.20
CA GLU A 284 -12.21 12.78 -3.89
C GLU A 284 -10.86 12.29 -3.37
N ASP A 285 -9.78 12.88 -3.87
CA ASP A 285 -8.42 12.58 -3.43
C ASP A 285 -7.57 13.84 -3.43
N TYR A 286 -6.92 14.11 -2.30
CA TYR A 286 -6.08 15.28 -2.11
C TYR A 286 -4.76 14.85 -1.50
N SER A 287 -3.67 15.42 -2.01
CA SER A 287 -2.36 15.22 -1.40
C SER A 287 -1.45 16.42 -1.59
N PHE A 288 -0.51 16.57 -0.69
CA PHE A 288 0.56 17.56 -0.80
C PHE A 288 1.80 17.10 -0.05
N GLN A 289 2.92 17.68 -0.41
CA GLN A 289 4.20 17.49 0.25
C GLN A 289 4.65 18.80 0.89
N ALA A 290 5.00 18.74 2.16
CA ALA A 290 5.60 19.81 2.93
C ALA A 290 7.07 19.50 3.23
N GLU A 291 7.89 20.53 3.42
CA GLU A 291 9.32 20.42 3.69
C GLU A 291 9.75 21.31 4.86
N GLY A 292 11.02 21.17 5.27
CA GLY A 292 11.61 22.00 6.31
C GLY A 292 11.37 21.50 7.73
N ILE A 293 11.20 20.18 7.92
CA ILE A 293 11.15 19.54 9.23
C ILE A 293 12.59 19.16 9.61
N THR A 294 13.37 20.14 10.06
CA THR A 294 14.81 19.95 10.34
C THR A 294 15.09 19.21 11.65
N ASN A 295 14.10 19.10 12.55
CA ASN A 295 14.19 18.30 13.76
C ASN A 295 13.47 16.96 13.56
N SER A 296 14.25 15.88 13.40
CA SER A 296 13.71 14.54 13.14
C SER A 296 12.83 13.96 14.25
N ASN A 297 12.89 14.50 15.47
CA ASN A 297 11.97 14.11 16.54
C ASN A 297 10.58 14.72 16.40
N MET A 298 10.38 15.63 15.45
CA MET A 298 9.11 16.31 15.18
C MET A 298 8.42 15.75 13.93
N ALA A 299 8.20 14.44 13.91
CA ALA A 299 7.61 13.72 12.76
C ALA A 299 6.09 13.98 12.61
N PHE A 300 5.68 15.25 12.51
CA PHE A 300 4.29 15.63 12.28
C PHE A 300 4.20 16.83 11.32
N LEU A 301 3.10 16.91 10.59
CA LEU A 301 2.91 17.87 9.50
C LEU A 301 3.05 19.33 9.96
N GLY A 302 2.55 19.67 11.15
CA GLY A 302 2.61 21.05 11.68
C GLY A 302 4.01 21.57 12.02
N ALA A 303 5.05 20.72 11.92
CA ALA A 303 6.45 21.12 12.07
C ALA A 303 7.09 21.55 10.75
N ALA A 304 6.42 21.38 9.61
CA ALA A 304 6.90 21.83 8.31
C ALA A 304 6.85 23.34 8.18
N THR A 305 7.82 23.90 7.46
CA THR A 305 7.92 25.37 7.25
C THR A 305 7.21 25.85 5.99
N SER A 306 7.11 25.00 4.97
CA SER A 306 6.50 25.34 3.68
C SER A 306 6.06 24.10 2.89
N TYR A 307 5.32 24.33 1.79
CA TYR A 307 5.17 23.29 0.76
C TYR A 307 6.52 23.00 0.10
N ALA A 308 6.74 21.72 -0.27
CA ALA A 308 7.98 21.31 -0.91
C ALA A 308 8.16 22.04 -2.24
N GLN A 309 9.36 22.59 -2.45
CA GLN A 309 9.68 23.37 -3.65
C GLN A 309 9.53 22.51 -4.91
N GLY A 310 8.94 23.10 -5.96
CA GLY A 310 8.67 22.41 -7.22
C GLY A 310 7.49 21.45 -7.16
N THR A 311 6.76 21.39 -6.03
CA THR A 311 5.51 20.64 -5.92
C THR A 311 4.31 21.57 -5.78
N THR A 312 3.16 21.09 -6.17
CA THR A 312 1.86 21.76 -5.94
C THR A 312 0.93 20.80 -5.23
N PRO A 313 0.01 21.27 -4.40
CA PRO A 313 -1.05 20.43 -3.89
C PRO A 313 -1.80 19.74 -5.03
N TYR A 314 -2.02 18.46 -4.88
CA TYR A 314 -2.79 17.65 -5.82
C TYR A 314 -4.22 17.55 -5.31
N GLY A 315 -5.19 17.68 -6.22
CA GLY A 315 -6.60 17.44 -5.97
C GLY A 315 -7.25 16.80 -7.17
N TYR A 316 -8.03 15.76 -6.92
CA TYR A 316 -8.83 15.08 -7.93
C TYR A 316 -10.22 14.82 -7.38
N GLU A 317 -11.24 15.22 -8.15
CA GLU A 317 -12.64 14.96 -7.85
C GLU A 317 -13.31 14.34 -9.07
N SER A 318 -14.11 13.32 -8.84
CA SER A 318 -14.88 12.67 -9.90
C SER A 318 -16.24 12.24 -9.39
N THR A 319 -17.25 12.45 -10.21
CA THR A 319 -18.60 11.92 -9.95
C THR A 319 -19.06 11.16 -11.18
N VAL A 320 -19.34 9.87 -10.98
CA VAL A 320 -19.88 9.00 -12.01
C VAL A 320 -21.31 8.63 -11.63
N ARG A 321 -22.25 8.83 -12.55
CA ARG A 321 -23.64 8.42 -12.38
C ARG A 321 -23.99 7.41 -13.46
N ARG A 322 -24.72 6.40 -13.07
CA ARG A 322 -25.20 5.34 -13.97
C ARG A 322 -26.68 5.11 -13.74
N VAL A 323 -27.43 5.08 -14.83
CA VAL A 323 -28.82 4.66 -14.87
C VAL A 323 -28.91 3.48 -15.81
N GLY A 324 -29.55 2.42 -15.38
CA GLY A 324 -29.78 1.23 -16.19
C GLY A 324 -31.20 0.75 -16.11
N VAL A 325 -31.73 0.31 -17.24
CA VAL A 325 -33.00 -0.41 -17.33
C VAL A 325 -32.71 -1.74 -17.98
N THR A 326 -33.19 -2.82 -17.38
CA THR A 326 -33.03 -4.18 -17.89
C THR A 326 -34.39 -4.83 -18.03
N GLY A 327 -34.57 -5.61 -19.08
CA GLY A 327 -35.76 -6.44 -19.30
C GLY A 327 -35.35 -7.85 -19.68
N ASN A 328 -36.02 -8.84 -19.12
CA ASN A 328 -35.84 -10.24 -19.50
C ASN A 328 -37.20 -10.90 -19.71
N PHE A 329 -37.23 -11.81 -20.66
CA PHE A 329 -38.38 -12.56 -21.01
C PHE A 329 -37.97 -13.99 -21.32
N ASN A 330 -38.67 -14.94 -20.75
CA ASN A 330 -38.50 -16.35 -21.04
C ASN A 330 -39.89 -17.01 -21.17
N TYR A 331 -40.08 -17.75 -22.23
CA TYR A 331 -41.27 -18.58 -22.45
C TYR A 331 -40.81 -20.00 -22.77
N THR A 332 -41.43 -20.96 -22.09
CA THR A 332 -41.21 -22.39 -22.32
C THR A 332 -42.53 -23.08 -22.56
N TYR A 333 -42.56 -23.91 -23.57
CA TYR A 333 -43.66 -24.84 -23.85
C TYR A 333 -43.19 -26.26 -23.56
N ALA A 334 -43.89 -26.99 -22.68
CA ALA A 334 -43.56 -28.36 -22.30
C ALA A 334 -44.53 -29.37 -22.88
#